data_74858c816aa3f2045f2f24f3cb450b2e
#
_entry.id   74858c816aa3f2045f2f24f3cb450b2e
#
_cell.length_a   1.000
_cell.length_b   1.000
_cell.length_c   1.000
_cell.angle_alpha   90.00
_cell.angle_beta   90.00
_cell.angle_gamma   90.00
#
_symmetry.space_group_name_H-M   'P 1'
#
loop_
_entity.id
_entity.type
_entity.pdbx_description
1 polymer ?
#
loop_
_entity_poly.entity_id
_entity_poly.type
_entity_poly.pdbx_seq_one_letter_code
_entity_poly.pdbx_strand_id
1 'polypeptide(L)'
;MVESDFHKIASDLATLLEQKNLAYGDAFAKTTQILELLYPKGINVSQYKDIHVIVRMLDKISRIARDNDPLGESPYQDLAGYCILAMKQLNK
;
A
#
# COMPACT_ATOMS: atom_id res chain seq x y z
N MET A 1 -33.29 -20.99 -8.46
CA MET A 1 -32.41 -20.23 -9.37
C MET A 1 -31.03 -20.15 -8.79
N VAL A 2 -30.04 -20.46 -9.58
CA VAL A 2 -28.65 -20.42 -9.13
C VAL A 2 -28.17 -18.97 -9.12
N GLU A 3 -27.59 -18.53 -8.01
CA GLU A 3 -26.98 -17.23 -7.93
C GLU A 3 -25.85 -17.10 -8.94
N SER A 4 -25.74 -15.93 -9.57
CA SER A 4 -24.66 -15.66 -10.50
C SER A 4 -23.29 -15.77 -9.80
N ASP A 5 -22.35 -16.47 -10.42
CA ASP A 5 -20.99 -16.55 -9.90
C ASP A 5 -20.34 -15.18 -9.76
N PHE A 6 -20.69 -14.25 -10.66
CA PHE A 6 -20.19 -12.88 -10.59
C PHE A 6 -20.67 -12.16 -9.32
N HIS A 7 -21.93 -12.34 -8.97
CA HIS A 7 -22.49 -11.73 -7.75
C HIS A 7 -21.82 -12.31 -6.50
N LYS A 8 -21.61 -13.61 -6.47
CA LYS A 8 -20.95 -14.25 -5.32
C LYS A 8 -19.51 -13.78 -5.17
N ILE A 9 -18.77 -13.76 -6.27
CA ILE A 9 -17.37 -13.29 -6.27
C ILE A 9 -17.30 -11.85 -5.81
N ALA A 10 -18.18 -10.99 -6.33
CA ALA A 10 -18.20 -9.58 -5.96
C ALA A 10 -18.56 -9.38 -4.48
N SER A 11 -19.53 -10.15 -3.96
CA SER A 11 -19.93 -10.08 -2.56
C SER A 11 -18.81 -10.53 -1.63
N ASP A 12 -18.18 -11.64 -1.95
CA ASP A 12 -17.05 -12.15 -1.16
C ASP A 12 -15.89 -11.16 -1.17
N LEU A 13 -15.61 -10.58 -2.33
CA LEU A 13 -14.58 -9.56 -2.47
C LEU A 13 -14.90 -8.30 -1.67
N ALA A 14 -16.16 -7.86 -1.69
CA ALA A 14 -16.59 -6.69 -0.92
C ALA A 14 -16.34 -6.88 0.57
N THR A 15 -16.67 -8.05 1.11
CA THR A 15 -16.42 -8.39 2.51
C THR A 15 -14.93 -8.34 2.84
N LEU A 16 -14.12 -8.94 1.97
CA LEU A 16 -12.66 -8.94 2.14
C LEU A 16 -12.10 -7.52 2.11
N LEU A 17 -12.56 -6.69 1.17
CA LEU A 17 -12.10 -5.30 1.05
C LEU A 17 -12.46 -4.48 2.28
N GLU A 18 -13.65 -4.67 2.84
CA GLU A 18 -14.04 -3.99 4.07
C GLU A 18 -13.07 -4.31 5.21
N GLN A 19 -12.74 -5.59 5.37
CA GLN A 19 -11.81 -6.03 6.40
C GLN A 19 -10.41 -5.47 6.19
N LYS A 20 -9.92 -5.51 4.96
CA LYS A 20 -8.59 -4.98 4.63
C LYS A 20 -8.51 -3.47 4.82
N ASN A 21 -9.55 -2.75 4.41
CA ASN A 21 -9.57 -1.29 4.54
C ASN A 21 -9.53 -0.88 6.01
N LEU A 22 -10.27 -1.57 6.87
CA LEU A 22 -10.21 -1.34 8.31
C LEU A 22 -8.81 -1.61 8.87
N ALA A 23 -8.18 -2.71 8.42
CA ALA A 23 -6.85 -3.09 8.89
C ALA A 23 -5.77 -2.09 8.47
N TYR A 24 -5.86 -1.56 7.26
CA TYR A 24 -4.80 -0.73 6.68
C TYR A 24 -5.06 0.77 6.79
N GLY A 25 -6.16 1.16 7.46
CA GLY A 25 -6.39 2.57 7.76
C GLY A 25 -6.64 3.45 6.54
N ASP A 26 -7.27 2.89 5.53
CA ASP A 26 -7.59 3.61 4.31
C ASP A 26 -6.33 4.15 3.60
N ALA A 27 -5.26 3.37 3.65
CA ALA A 27 -3.97 3.74 3.04
C ALA A 27 -4.11 4.02 1.55
N PHE A 28 -5.01 3.31 0.88
CA PHE A 28 -5.23 3.45 -0.56
C PHE A 28 -5.65 4.87 -0.93
N ALA A 29 -6.58 5.47 -0.16
CA ALA A 29 -7.03 6.84 -0.40
C ALA A 29 -5.95 7.85 -0.01
N LYS A 30 -5.24 7.60 1.07
CA LYS A 30 -4.21 8.51 1.59
C LYS A 30 -2.98 8.59 0.71
N THR A 31 -2.62 7.49 0.07
CA THR A 31 -1.40 7.41 -0.77
C THR A 31 -1.41 8.46 -1.86
N THR A 32 -2.53 8.63 -2.56
CA THR A 32 -2.63 9.64 -3.62
C THR A 32 -2.38 11.04 -3.08
N GLN A 33 -2.98 11.38 -1.94
CA GLN A 33 -2.80 12.69 -1.33
C GLN A 33 -1.35 12.95 -0.93
N ILE A 34 -0.68 11.93 -0.39
CA ILE A 34 0.73 12.04 0.00
C ILE A 34 1.60 12.23 -1.23
N LEU A 35 1.36 11.48 -2.29
CA LEU A 35 2.12 11.62 -3.54
C LEU A 35 1.96 13.00 -4.15
N GLU A 36 0.77 13.59 -4.08
CA GLU A 36 0.54 14.95 -4.56
C GLU A 36 1.36 15.97 -3.77
N LEU A 37 1.53 15.75 -2.47
CA LEU A 37 2.36 16.61 -1.63
C LEU A 37 3.85 16.45 -1.91
N LEU A 38 4.30 15.22 -2.16
CA LEU A 38 5.72 14.93 -2.44
C LEU A 38 6.12 15.36 -3.86
N TYR A 39 5.19 15.28 -4.81
CA TYR A 39 5.42 15.56 -6.21
C TYR A 39 4.42 16.60 -6.72
N PRO A 40 4.51 17.85 -6.24
CA PRO A 40 3.50 18.86 -6.56
C PRO A 40 3.47 19.26 -8.04
N LYS A 41 4.52 18.95 -8.79
CA LYS A 41 4.62 19.24 -10.23
C LYS A 41 4.47 17.98 -11.08
N GLY A 42 4.03 16.89 -10.49
CA GLY A 42 3.89 15.61 -11.18
C GLY A 42 5.13 14.74 -11.07
N ILE A 43 5.03 13.56 -11.65
CA ILE A 43 6.06 12.53 -11.56
C ILE A 43 6.72 12.36 -12.91
N ASN A 44 8.03 12.52 -12.98
CA ASN A 44 8.82 12.29 -14.18
C ASN A 44 9.10 10.81 -14.37
N VAL A 45 9.34 10.39 -15.62
CA VAL A 45 9.71 9.01 -15.93
C VAL A 45 10.95 8.57 -15.12
N SER A 46 11.92 9.48 -14.96
CA SER A 46 13.13 9.20 -14.18
C SER A 46 12.87 8.87 -12.71
N GLN A 47 11.69 9.20 -12.19
CA GLN A 47 11.30 8.98 -10.81
C GLN A 47 10.51 7.68 -10.61
N TYR A 48 10.16 6.97 -11.68
CA TYR A 48 9.35 5.76 -11.58
C TYR A 48 10.00 4.69 -10.69
N LYS A 49 11.30 4.59 -10.73
CA LYS A 49 12.05 3.60 -9.91
C LYS A 49 11.85 3.83 -8.42
N ASP A 50 11.80 5.09 -8.02
CA ASP A 50 11.60 5.44 -6.61
C ASP A 50 10.13 5.35 -6.21
N ILE A 51 9.22 5.72 -7.11
CA ILE A 51 7.79 5.79 -6.81
C ILE A 51 7.24 4.45 -6.33
N HIS A 52 7.58 3.34 -7.00
CA HIS A 52 7.04 2.06 -6.59
C HIS A 52 7.52 1.63 -5.20
N VAL A 53 8.74 2.03 -4.83
CA VAL A 53 9.26 1.80 -3.48
C VAL A 53 8.53 2.67 -2.46
N ILE A 54 8.37 3.95 -2.78
CA ILE A 54 7.68 4.91 -1.91
C ILE A 54 6.26 4.45 -1.61
N VAL A 55 5.52 3.99 -2.63
CA VAL A 55 4.13 3.51 -2.44
C VAL A 55 4.09 2.33 -1.48
N ARG A 56 5.01 1.37 -1.62
CA ARG A 56 5.09 0.23 -0.72
C ARG A 56 5.44 0.66 0.71
N MET A 57 6.34 1.62 0.85
CA MET A 57 6.74 2.15 2.15
C MET A 57 5.58 2.89 2.82
N LEU A 58 4.81 3.67 2.05
CA LEU A 58 3.65 4.39 2.57
C LEU A 58 2.59 3.45 3.13
N ASP A 59 2.40 2.30 2.52
CA ASP A 59 1.50 1.29 3.04
C ASP A 59 1.93 0.83 4.44
N LYS A 60 3.22 0.58 4.63
CA LYS A 60 3.75 0.16 5.94
C LYS A 60 3.71 1.30 6.96
N ILE A 61 4.02 2.51 6.54
CA ILE A 61 3.94 3.71 7.39
C ILE A 61 2.50 3.91 7.88
N SER A 62 1.53 3.73 7.01
CA SER A 62 0.12 3.83 7.37
C SER A 62 -0.26 2.83 8.45
N ARG A 63 0.27 1.60 8.37
CA ARG A 63 0.02 0.57 9.40
C ARG A 63 0.65 0.94 10.73
N ILE A 64 1.84 1.53 10.72
CA ILE A 64 2.49 2.03 11.94
C ILE A 64 1.63 3.12 12.58
N ALA A 65 1.15 4.07 11.77
CA ALA A 65 0.35 5.19 12.25
C ALA A 65 -0.97 4.74 12.89
N ARG A 66 -1.52 3.63 12.41
CA ARG A 66 -2.75 3.05 12.95
C ARG A 66 -2.51 2.19 14.19
N ASP A 67 -1.26 1.87 14.47
CA ASP A 67 -0.91 0.96 15.57
C ASP A 67 -1.71 -0.35 15.50
N ASN A 68 -1.84 -0.88 14.29
CA ASN A 68 -2.63 -2.06 14.03
C ASN A 68 -1.86 -3.01 13.11
N ASP A 69 -1.58 -4.20 13.61
CA ASP A 69 -0.87 -5.23 12.84
C ASP A 69 -1.64 -6.54 12.91
N PRO A 70 -2.74 -6.66 12.13
CA PRO A 70 -3.60 -7.84 12.18
C PRO A 70 -2.90 -9.12 11.70
N LEU A 71 -1.78 -9.00 10.99
CA LEU A 71 -1.06 -10.15 10.45
C LEU A 71 0.14 -10.55 11.29
N GLY A 72 0.46 -9.80 12.35
CA GLY A 72 1.60 -10.09 13.21
C GLY A 72 2.95 -9.82 12.56
N GLU A 73 3.00 -9.10 11.46
CA GLU A 73 4.22 -8.75 10.75
C GLU A 73 4.68 -7.36 11.17
N SER A 74 5.99 -7.21 11.39
CA SER A 74 6.55 -5.90 11.74
C SER A 74 6.62 -5.00 10.52
N PRO A 75 5.90 -3.88 10.48
CA PRO A 75 6.02 -2.93 9.37
C PRO A 75 7.41 -2.28 9.29
N TYR A 76 8.09 -2.13 10.42
CA TYR A 76 9.46 -1.63 10.43
C TYR A 76 10.43 -2.57 9.74
N GLN A 77 10.24 -3.88 9.92
CA GLN A 77 11.05 -4.89 9.25
C GLN A 77 10.84 -4.83 7.73
N ASP A 78 9.59 -4.67 7.31
CA ASP A 78 9.26 -4.53 5.89
C ASP A 78 9.88 -3.28 5.29
N LEU A 79 9.83 -2.15 6.02
CA LEU A 79 10.46 -0.90 5.58
C LEU A 79 11.96 -1.07 5.42
N ALA A 80 12.62 -1.71 6.37
CA ALA A 80 14.06 -1.99 6.29
C ALA A 80 14.38 -2.85 5.07
N GLY A 81 13.57 -3.86 4.81
CA GLY A 81 13.71 -4.71 3.62
C GLY A 81 13.60 -3.94 2.33
N TYR A 82 12.61 -3.06 2.22
CA TYR A 82 12.47 -2.22 1.02
C TYR A 82 13.65 -1.30 0.83
N CYS A 83 14.18 -0.73 1.92
CA CYS A 83 15.37 0.12 1.84
C CYS A 83 16.58 -0.65 1.31
N ILE A 84 16.82 -1.86 1.79
CA ILE A 84 17.92 -2.70 1.34
C ILE A 84 17.76 -3.04 -0.15
N LEU A 85 16.56 -3.45 -0.55
CA LEU A 85 16.26 -3.77 -1.95
C LEU A 85 16.48 -2.55 -2.85
N ALA A 86 16.02 -1.39 -2.43
CA ALA A 86 16.18 -0.16 -3.20
C ALA A 86 17.67 0.23 -3.32
N MET A 87 18.44 0.11 -2.26
CA MET A 87 19.86 0.40 -2.28
C MET A 87 20.60 -0.50 -3.26
N LYS A 88 20.23 -1.78 -3.30
CA LYS A 88 20.85 -2.75 -4.21
C LYS A 88 20.48 -2.46 -5.67
N GLN A 89 19.19 -2.20 -5.95
CA GLN A 89 18.68 -2.09 -7.31
C GLN A 89 18.88 -0.71 -7.92
N LEU A 90 18.83 0.35 -7.10
CA LEU A 90 18.85 1.73 -7.56
C LEU A 90 20.20 2.42 -7.37
N ASN A 91 21.18 1.76 -6.77
CA ASN A 91 22.50 2.32 -6.49
C ASN A 91 22.43 3.60 -5.64
N LYS A 92 21.57 3.59 -4.65
CA LYS A 92 21.39 4.75 -3.76
C LYS A 92 21.81 4.47 -2.34
#